data_4480681bc3df34c907e663aab6f87f7e
#
_entry.id   4480681bc3df34c907e663aab6f87f7e
#
_cell.length_a   1.000
_cell.length_b   1.000
_cell.length_c   1.000
_cell.angle_alpha   90.00
_cell.angle_beta   90.00
_cell.angle_gamma   90.00
#
_symmetry.space_group_name_H-M   'P 1'
#
loop_
_entity.id
_entity.type
_entity.pdbx_description
1 polymer ?
#
loop_
_entity_poly.entity_id
_entity_poly.type
_entity_poly.pdbx_seq_one_letter_code
_entity_poly.pdbx_strand_id
1 'polypeptide(L)'
;TPGTPKEMKTIVCGKQYPERVDDIAWENDRTAYRAYGPALQRTGEKAFGIDVWVKNTPDLEVDKRYVTELSNHAKIEELKKAGKTEEAHEMEKATTYHFDHGYGLDCYKVGPTLGCGAPALLSGGEMVLPYCYKTYKILDNGPLRFTVQLDYNPFSIGGDKNVVEHRIISLDKGSNYNKMTVWY
;
A
#
# COMPACT_ATOMS: atom_id res chain seq x y z
N THR A 1 -23.84 35.75 10.21
CA THR A 1 -23.49 34.83 11.29
C THR A 1 -22.76 33.68 10.68
N PRO A 2 -21.56 33.29 11.16
CA PRO A 2 -20.91 32.05 10.70
C PRO A 2 -21.85 30.89 10.98
N GLY A 3 -22.15 30.09 9.94
CA GLY A 3 -22.96 28.88 10.11
C GLY A 3 -22.18 27.84 10.94
N THR A 4 -22.89 26.94 11.59
CA THR A 4 -22.27 25.79 12.25
C THR A 4 -21.51 24.98 11.22
N PRO A 5 -20.21 24.69 11.43
CA PRO A 5 -19.44 23.85 10.52
C PRO A 5 -20.16 22.52 10.32
N LYS A 6 -20.40 22.12 9.07
CA LYS A 6 -20.90 20.77 8.79
C LYS A 6 -19.76 19.77 9.00
N GLU A 7 -20.04 18.70 9.72
CA GLU A 7 -19.12 17.58 9.80
C GLU A 7 -18.87 17.01 8.40
N MET A 8 -17.60 16.95 8.01
CA MET A 8 -17.22 16.38 6.72
C MET A 8 -17.01 14.88 6.85
N LYS A 9 -17.66 14.10 5.98
CA LYS A 9 -17.37 12.66 5.85
C LYS A 9 -15.92 12.49 5.45
N THR A 10 -15.20 11.60 6.14
CA THR A 10 -13.84 11.19 5.73
C THR A 10 -13.95 10.45 4.40
N ILE A 11 -13.21 10.93 3.40
CA ILE A 11 -13.22 10.39 2.03
C ILE A 11 -11.81 9.94 1.64
N VAL A 12 -10.79 10.41 2.36
CA VAL A 12 -9.40 10.03 2.17
C VAL A 12 -8.82 9.61 3.51
N CYS A 13 -8.18 8.45 3.56
CA CYS A 13 -7.51 7.97 4.76
C CYS A 13 -6.38 7.02 4.43
N GLY A 14 -5.52 6.76 5.40
CA GLY A 14 -4.48 5.76 5.33
C GLY A 14 -3.88 5.47 6.69
N LYS A 15 -3.26 4.32 6.83
CA LYS A 15 -2.54 3.92 8.04
C LYS A 15 -1.52 2.82 7.73
N GLN A 16 -0.68 2.50 8.71
CA GLN A 16 0.10 1.28 8.69
C GLN A 16 -0.77 0.10 9.13
N TYR A 17 -0.50 -1.05 8.54
CA TYR A 17 -1.13 -2.35 8.80
C TYR A 17 -0.08 -3.34 9.29
N PRO A 18 0.21 -3.40 10.61
CA PRO A 18 1.18 -4.37 11.16
C PRO A 18 0.77 -5.81 10.87
N GLU A 19 -0.54 -6.09 10.88
CA GLU A 19 -1.15 -7.38 10.55
C GLU A 19 -0.95 -7.79 9.08
N ARG A 20 -0.64 -6.83 8.20
CA ARG A 20 -0.28 -7.04 6.79
C ARG A 20 1.18 -6.63 6.55
N VAL A 21 2.08 -7.25 7.33
CA VAL A 21 3.54 -7.18 7.25
C VAL A 21 4.11 -5.75 7.17
N ASP A 22 3.56 -4.85 7.99
CA ASP A 22 3.89 -3.43 8.11
C ASP A 22 3.60 -2.60 6.84
N ASP A 23 2.73 -3.03 5.95
CA ASP A 23 2.34 -2.22 4.81
C ASP A 23 1.71 -0.90 5.26
N ILE A 24 1.97 0.18 4.52
CA ILE A 24 1.20 1.41 4.61
C ILE A 24 0.26 1.44 3.41
N ALA A 25 -1.04 1.49 3.66
CA ALA A 25 -2.03 1.65 2.61
C ALA A 25 -2.88 2.89 2.84
N TRP A 26 -3.26 3.54 1.74
CA TRP A 26 -4.10 4.72 1.75
C TRP A 26 -5.03 4.72 0.54
N GLU A 27 -6.16 5.38 0.70
CA GLU A 27 -7.19 5.42 -0.32
C GLU A 27 -7.98 6.73 -0.32
N ASN A 28 -8.62 6.99 -1.44
CA ASN A 28 -9.64 8.02 -1.59
C ASN A 28 -10.90 7.44 -2.26
N ASP A 29 -11.76 8.32 -2.74
CA ASP A 29 -13.01 7.98 -3.46
C ASP A 29 -12.77 7.39 -4.87
N ARG A 30 -11.53 7.19 -5.34
CA ARG A 30 -11.22 6.70 -6.69
C ARG A 30 -10.26 5.53 -6.75
N THR A 31 -9.31 5.47 -5.84
CA THR A 31 -8.21 4.51 -5.91
C THR A 31 -7.66 4.23 -4.51
N ALA A 32 -6.94 3.12 -4.37
CA ALA A 32 -6.13 2.84 -3.20
C ALA A 32 -4.70 2.52 -3.61
N TYR A 33 -3.77 2.75 -2.68
CA TYR A 33 -2.35 2.54 -2.87
C TYR A 33 -1.75 1.84 -1.67
N ARG A 34 -0.61 1.20 -1.89
CA ARG A 34 0.15 0.50 -0.86
C ARG A 34 1.65 0.72 -1.04
N ALA A 35 2.35 1.01 0.05
CA ALA A 35 3.79 0.93 0.17
C ALA A 35 4.14 -0.27 1.05
N TYR A 36 5.06 -1.11 0.59
CA TYR A 36 5.44 -2.33 1.29
C TYR A 36 6.33 -2.04 2.50
N GLY A 37 6.05 -2.75 3.58
CA GLY A 37 6.68 -2.55 4.86
C GLY A 37 7.92 -3.40 5.13
N PRO A 38 8.67 -3.06 6.19
CA PRO A 38 9.89 -3.78 6.56
C PRO A 38 9.63 -5.24 6.95
N ALA A 39 8.45 -5.58 7.46
CA ALA A 39 8.13 -6.97 7.79
C ALA A 39 8.03 -7.85 6.54
N LEU A 40 7.47 -7.35 5.44
CA LEU A 40 7.43 -8.09 4.18
C LEU A 40 8.84 -8.44 3.70
N GLN A 41 9.75 -7.50 3.82
CA GLN A 41 11.12 -7.69 3.34
C GLN A 41 11.93 -8.67 4.18
N ARG A 42 11.60 -8.82 5.47
CA ARG A 42 12.17 -9.88 6.31
C ARG A 42 11.81 -11.29 5.83
N THR A 43 10.73 -11.45 5.05
CA THR A 43 10.38 -12.73 4.43
C THR A 43 11.23 -13.06 3.20
N GLY A 44 12.05 -12.13 2.71
CA GLY A 44 12.81 -12.24 1.48
C GLY A 44 12.02 -11.83 0.23
N GLU A 45 10.77 -11.44 0.37
CA GLU A 45 9.96 -10.95 -0.74
C GLU A 45 10.47 -9.58 -1.22
N LYS A 46 10.60 -9.43 -2.54
CA LYS A 46 11.03 -8.20 -3.19
C LYS A 46 9.81 -7.49 -3.75
N ALA A 47 9.41 -6.39 -3.12
CA ALA A 47 8.37 -5.50 -3.59
C ALA A 47 8.80 -4.06 -3.24
N PHE A 48 9.25 -3.31 -4.26
CA PHE A 48 9.91 -2.01 -4.05
C PHE A 48 9.02 -0.83 -4.40
N GLY A 49 8.17 -0.99 -5.40
CA GLY A 49 7.33 0.08 -5.93
C GLY A 49 6.08 0.33 -5.11
N ILE A 50 5.35 1.35 -5.52
CA ILE A 50 4.01 1.62 -5.00
C ILE A 50 3.03 0.71 -5.73
N ASP A 51 2.19 0.06 -4.98
CA ASP A 51 1.07 -0.72 -5.47
C ASP A 51 -0.16 0.15 -5.68
N VAL A 52 -1.03 -0.22 -6.62
CA VAL A 52 -2.31 0.44 -6.87
C VAL A 52 -3.44 -0.55 -6.91
N TRP A 53 -4.51 -0.25 -6.19
CA TRP A 53 -5.75 -1.02 -6.21
C TRP A 53 -6.82 -0.21 -6.93
N VAL A 54 -7.40 -0.78 -7.95
CA VAL A 54 -8.53 -0.18 -8.64
C VAL A 54 -9.77 -0.24 -7.77
N LYS A 55 -10.58 0.83 -7.83
CA LYS A 55 -11.85 0.94 -7.11
C LYS A 55 -12.96 1.28 -8.09
N ASN A 56 -14.14 0.71 -7.88
CA ASN A 56 -15.37 1.07 -8.57
C ASN A 56 -16.46 1.56 -7.59
N THR A 57 -16.05 1.92 -6.37
CA THR A 57 -16.87 2.52 -5.31
C THR A 57 -16.17 3.72 -4.71
N PRO A 58 -16.89 4.78 -4.33
CA PRO A 58 -16.32 5.92 -3.61
C PRO A 58 -16.11 5.65 -2.11
N ASP A 59 -16.59 4.52 -1.58
CA ASP A 59 -16.47 4.17 -0.18
C ASP A 59 -15.05 3.69 0.17
N LEU A 60 -14.68 3.81 1.44
CA LEU A 60 -13.41 3.33 1.95
C LEU A 60 -13.45 1.81 2.08
N GLU A 61 -12.53 1.11 1.42
CA GLU A 61 -12.57 -0.34 1.27
C GLU A 61 -11.31 -1.07 1.77
N VAL A 62 -10.17 -0.39 1.93
CA VAL A 62 -8.90 -1.05 2.26
C VAL A 62 -8.98 -1.83 3.57
N ASP A 63 -9.52 -1.22 4.63
CA ASP A 63 -9.70 -1.90 5.92
C ASP A 63 -10.56 -3.16 5.79
N LYS A 64 -11.68 -3.06 5.08
CA LYS A 64 -12.60 -4.18 4.88
C LYS A 64 -11.94 -5.33 4.11
N ARG A 65 -11.18 -4.99 3.06
CA ARG A 65 -10.47 -5.98 2.24
C ARG A 65 -9.42 -6.73 3.06
N TYR A 66 -8.60 -6.02 3.83
CA TYR A 66 -7.61 -6.66 4.69
C TYR A 66 -8.26 -7.51 5.79
N VAL A 67 -9.28 -7.00 6.47
CA VAL A 67 -9.98 -7.78 7.50
C VAL A 67 -10.60 -9.05 6.90
N THR A 68 -11.23 -8.97 5.75
CA THR A 68 -11.86 -10.12 5.09
C THR A 68 -10.84 -11.19 4.73
N GLU A 69 -9.73 -10.82 4.09
CA GLU A 69 -8.70 -11.79 3.71
C GLU A 69 -8.00 -12.39 4.93
N LEU A 70 -7.52 -11.56 5.84
CA LEU A 70 -6.74 -12.03 7.00
C LEU A 70 -7.56 -12.87 7.98
N SER A 71 -8.83 -12.53 8.20
CA SER A 71 -9.70 -13.31 9.10
C SER A 71 -10.04 -14.71 8.57
N ASN A 72 -9.93 -14.93 7.28
CA ASN A 72 -10.19 -16.23 6.66
C ASN A 72 -8.93 -17.07 6.42
N HIS A 73 -7.76 -16.47 6.52
CA HIS A 73 -6.48 -17.13 6.21
C HIS A 73 -6.28 -18.42 7.02
N ALA A 74 -6.50 -18.40 8.34
CA ALA A 74 -6.32 -19.58 9.20
C ALA A 74 -7.24 -20.72 8.79
N LYS A 75 -8.50 -20.45 8.47
CA LYS A 75 -9.47 -21.45 8.04
C LYS A 75 -9.14 -22.03 6.67
N ILE A 76 -8.66 -21.21 5.76
CA ILE A 76 -8.18 -21.66 4.44
C ILE A 76 -7.02 -22.65 4.61
N GLU A 77 -6.06 -22.32 5.49
CA GLU A 77 -4.94 -23.22 5.78
C GLU A 77 -5.37 -24.53 6.47
N GLU A 78 -6.36 -24.48 7.35
CA GLU A 78 -6.95 -25.71 7.94
C GLU A 78 -7.60 -26.60 6.88
N LEU A 79 -8.36 -26.03 5.96
CA LEU A 79 -8.96 -26.76 4.85
C LEU A 79 -7.90 -27.40 3.95
N LYS A 80 -6.85 -26.66 3.61
CA LYS A 80 -5.71 -27.20 2.83
C LYS A 80 -5.05 -28.39 3.54
N LYS A 81 -4.78 -28.27 4.84
CA LYS A 81 -4.19 -29.35 5.66
C LYS A 81 -5.11 -30.58 5.78
N ALA A 82 -6.41 -30.38 5.78
CA ALA A 82 -7.41 -31.46 5.79
C ALA A 82 -7.62 -32.11 4.41
N GLY A 83 -6.90 -31.70 3.38
CA GLY A 83 -7.05 -32.20 2.02
C GLY A 83 -8.29 -31.70 1.28
N LYS A 84 -9.02 -30.72 1.86
CA LYS A 84 -10.22 -30.10 1.29
C LYS A 84 -9.85 -28.94 0.34
N THR A 85 -9.09 -29.28 -0.69
CA THR A 85 -8.46 -28.28 -1.59
C THR A 85 -9.51 -27.43 -2.33
N GLU A 86 -10.62 -28.04 -2.75
CA GLU A 86 -11.67 -27.35 -3.48
C GLU A 86 -12.41 -26.34 -2.58
N GLU A 87 -12.79 -26.76 -1.35
CA GLU A 87 -13.39 -25.87 -0.35
C GLU A 87 -12.44 -24.71 0.03
N ALA A 88 -11.14 -25.00 0.16
CA ALA A 88 -10.12 -23.97 0.44
C ALA A 88 -10.01 -22.97 -0.70
N HIS A 89 -10.00 -23.44 -1.95
CA HIS A 89 -9.92 -22.58 -3.13
C HIS A 89 -11.14 -21.68 -3.30
N GLU A 90 -12.34 -22.22 -3.12
CA GLU A 90 -13.58 -21.43 -3.17
C GLU A 90 -13.61 -20.35 -2.07
N MET A 91 -13.16 -20.70 -0.86
CA MET A 91 -13.09 -19.72 0.23
C MET A 91 -12.04 -18.64 -0.07
N GLU A 92 -10.86 -19.02 -0.55
CA GLU A 92 -9.80 -18.09 -0.94
C GLU A 92 -10.30 -17.12 -2.03
N LYS A 93 -10.95 -17.64 -3.07
CA LYS A 93 -11.56 -16.86 -4.12
C LYS A 93 -12.63 -15.89 -3.61
N ALA A 94 -13.45 -16.31 -2.65
CA ALA A 94 -14.51 -15.49 -2.07
C ALA A 94 -14.02 -14.39 -1.14
N THR A 95 -12.79 -14.49 -0.62
CA THR A 95 -12.28 -13.58 0.42
C THR A 95 -11.09 -12.74 0.00
N THR A 96 -10.36 -13.14 -1.05
CA THR A 96 -9.18 -12.40 -1.51
C THR A 96 -9.56 -11.10 -2.21
N TYR A 97 -8.77 -10.05 -1.97
CA TYR A 97 -8.91 -8.76 -2.68
C TYR A 97 -8.31 -8.77 -4.09
N HIS A 98 -7.78 -9.88 -4.56
CA HIS A 98 -7.30 -10.05 -5.94
C HIS A 98 -8.42 -10.40 -6.93
N PHE A 99 -9.66 -10.62 -6.45
CA PHE A 99 -10.85 -10.72 -7.26
C PHE A 99 -11.77 -9.52 -7.03
N ASP A 100 -12.46 -9.09 -8.10
CA ASP A 100 -13.45 -8.03 -7.98
C ASP A 100 -14.77 -8.55 -7.40
N HIS A 101 -15.06 -8.14 -6.18
CA HIS A 101 -16.31 -8.44 -5.48
C HIS A 101 -17.34 -7.30 -5.61
N GLY A 102 -17.23 -6.45 -6.65
CA GLY A 102 -18.13 -5.34 -6.91
C GLY A 102 -17.60 -3.98 -6.42
N TYR A 103 -16.39 -3.92 -5.86
CA TYR A 103 -15.75 -2.70 -5.35
C TYR A 103 -14.31 -2.48 -5.85
N GLY A 104 -13.89 -3.27 -6.85
CA GLY A 104 -12.56 -3.24 -7.45
C GLY A 104 -11.61 -4.28 -6.83
N LEU A 105 -10.34 -4.25 -7.22
CA LEU A 105 -9.35 -5.28 -6.85
C LEU A 105 -7.92 -4.75 -6.83
N ASP A 106 -7.02 -5.51 -6.20
CA ASP A 106 -5.58 -5.50 -6.44
C ASP A 106 -5.30 -6.35 -7.69
N CYS A 107 -4.95 -5.71 -8.79
CA CYS A 107 -4.97 -6.33 -10.10
C CYS A 107 -3.62 -6.80 -10.63
N TYR A 108 -2.51 -6.57 -9.92
CA TYR A 108 -1.18 -6.97 -10.39
C TYR A 108 -0.18 -7.16 -9.25
N LYS A 109 0.91 -7.86 -9.54
CA LYS A 109 2.02 -8.06 -8.60
C LYS A 109 3.14 -7.05 -8.90
N VAL A 110 3.45 -6.19 -7.94
CA VAL A 110 4.53 -5.19 -8.06
C VAL A 110 5.92 -5.85 -8.22
N GLY A 111 6.26 -6.80 -7.36
CA GLY A 111 7.57 -7.45 -7.39
C GLY A 111 8.75 -6.47 -7.30
N PRO A 112 9.91 -6.82 -7.90
CA PRO A 112 11.11 -5.96 -7.88
C PRO A 112 11.04 -4.86 -8.96
N THR A 113 9.93 -4.15 -9.06
CA THR A 113 9.70 -3.07 -10.03
C THR A 113 9.37 -1.76 -9.33
N LEU A 114 9.24 -0.69 -10.10
CA LEU A 114 8.81 0.62 -9.59
C LEU A 114 7.29 0.67 -9.28
N GLY A 115 6.56 -0.38 -9.62
CA GLY A 115 5.10 -0.41 -9.45
C GLY A 115 4.42 0.71 -10.23
N CYS A 116 3.46 1.35 -9.62
CA CYS A 116 2.74 2.48 -10.21
C CYS A 116 3.45 3.84 -9.98
N GLY A 117 4.75 3.85 -9.67
CA GLY A 117 5.53 5.09 -9.63
C GLY A 117 6.41 5.29 -8.40
N ALA A 118 7.35 4.41 -8.13
CA ALA A 118 8.42 4.69 -7.19
C ALA A 118 9.59 5.40 -7.90
N PRO A 119 10.33 6.32 -7.23
CA PRO A 119 11.56 6.89 -7.75
C PRO A 119 12.69 5.87 -7.74
N ALA A 120 13.67 6.03 -8.63
CA ALA A 120 14.92 5.31 -8.63
C ALA A 120 16.05 6.22 -9.12
N LEU A 121 17.27 6.01 -8.61
CA LEU A 121 18.48 6.62 -9.13
C LEU A 121 19.10 5.73 -10.21
N LEU A 122 19.86 6.30 -11.12
CA LEU A 122 20.63 5.56 -12.11
C LEU A 122 22.12 5.64 -11.79
N SER A 123 22.80 4.50 -11.75
CA SER A 123 24.23 4.41 -11.58
C SER A 123 24.80 3.30 -12.45
N GLY A 124 25.74 3.64 -13.32
CA GLY A 124 26.35 2.67 -14.24
C GLY A 124 25.37 1.99 -15.19
N GLY A 125 24.23 2.62 -15.48
CA GLY A 125 23.16 2.04 -16.32
C GLY A 125 22.15 1.16 -15.56
N GLU A 126 22.37 0.95 -14.26
CA GLU A 126 21.49 0.15 -13.40
C GLU A 126 20.57 1.04 -12.56
N MET A 127 19.32 0.60 -12.36
CA MET A 127 18.42 1.25 -11.40
C MET A 127 18.80 0.87 -9.97
N VAL A 128 18.96 1.89 -9.14
CA VAL A 128 19.22 1.75 -7.71
C VAL A 128 18.10 2.42 -6.95
N LEU A 129 17.45 1.67 -6.07
CA LEU A 129 16.36 2.15 -5.24
C LEU A 129 16.46 1.51 -3.85
N PRO A 130 15.98 2.20 -2.81
CA PRO A 130 15.96 1.63 -1.47
C PRO A 130 14.97 0.46 -1.41
N TYR A 131 15.25 -0.46 -0.48
CA TYR A 131 14.49 -1.69 -0.38
C TYR A 131 13.09 -1.46 0.22
N CYS A 132 12.98 -0.85 1.42
CA CYS A 132 11.72 -0.47 2.06
C CYS A 132 11.91 0.76 2.92
N TYR A 133 10.81 1.34 3.37
CA TYR A 133 10.89 2.38 4.38
C TYR A 133 11.43 1.80 5.71
N LYS A 134 12.14 2.64 6.44
CA LYS A 134 12.64 2.36 7.80
C LYS A 134 11.69 2.94 8.85
N THR A 135 11.31 4.19 8.64
CA THR A 135 10.38 4.92 9.50
C THR A 135 9.35 5.65 8.66
N TYR A 136 8.21 5.96 9.25
CA TYR A 136 7.17 6.74 8.61
C TYR A 136 6.56 7.74 9.58
N LYS A 137 5.93 8.77 9.02
CA LYS A 137 5.13 9.73 9.77
C LYS A 137 3.91 10.12 8.94
N ILE A 138 2.71 9.91 9.47
CA ILE A 138 1.49 10.42 8.85
C ILE A 138 1.41 11.91 9.17
N LEU A 139 1.35 12.75 8.14
CA LEU A 139 1.31 14.21 8.23
C LEU A 139 -0.12 14.75 8.13
N ASP A 140 -0.95 14.14 7.25
CA ASP A 140 -2.38 14.42 7.13
C ASP A 140 -3.14 13.10 7.02
N ASN A 141 -4.31 13.02 7.65
CA ASN A 141 -5.18 11.84 7.56
C ASN A 141 -6.66 12.23 7.53
N GLY A 142 -7.17 12.51 6.33
CA GLY A 142 -8.54 12.92 6.08
C GLY A 142 -8.87 14.36 6.49
N PRO A 143 -10.09 14.82 6.23
CA PRO A 143 -11.13 14.14 5.45
C PRO A 143 -10.91 14.21 3.93
N LEU A 144 -10.06 15.11 3.43
CA LEU A 144 -9.87 15.38 1.99
C LEU A 144 -8.47 15.05 1.46
N ARG A 145 -7.52 14.76 2.35
CA ARG A 145 -6.13 14.44 2.00
C ARG A 145 -5.55 13.43 2.96
N PHE A 146 -4.74 12.54 2.42
CA PHE A 146 -3.77 11.74 3.16
C PHE A 146 -2.37 12.17 2.75
N THR A 147 -1.46 12.30 3.71
CA THR A 147 -0.05 12.59 3.46
C THR A 147 0.81 11.77 4.41
N VAL A 148 1.80 11.07 3.87
CA VAL A 148 2.77 10.29 4.63
C VAL A 148 4.18 10.67 4.22
N GLN A 149 5.08 10.80 5.19
CA GLN A 149 6.52 10.81 4.99
C GLN A 149 7.07 9.41 5.21
N LEU A 150 7.90 8.94 4.31
CA LEU A 150 8.65 7.69 4.39
C LEU A 150 10.13 8.00 4.36
N ASP A 151 10.88 7.49 5.33
CA ASP A 151 12.33 7.60 5.40
C ASP A 151 12.91 6.19 5.23
N TYR A 152 13.86 6.04 4.33
CA TYR A 152 14.39 4.74 3.90
C TYR A 152 15.70 4.37 4.60
N ASN A 153 16.07 3.10 4.55
CA ASN A 153 17.38 2.67 5.00
C ASN A 153 18.46 3.21 4.07
N PRO A 154 19.66 3.52 4.59
CA PRO A 154 20.79 3.92 3.74
C PRO A 154 21.09 2.84 2.69
N PHE A 155 21.44 3.28 1.51
CA PHE A 155 21.87 2.42 0.40
C PHE A 155 23.10 3.03 -0.29
N SER A 156 23.73 2.25 -1.17
CA SER A 156 24.95 2.67 -1.85
C SER A 156 24.69 3.01 -3.31
N ILE A 157 25.24 4.13 -3.76
CA ILE A 157 25.20 4.53 -5.16
C ILE A 157 26.45 5.35 -5.52
N GLY A 158 27.09 5.07 -6.66
CA GLY A 158 28.18 5.86 -7.19
C GLY A 158 29.41 5.98 -6.26
N GLY A 159 29.59 5.03 -5.33
CA GLY A 159 30.66 5.07 -4.32
C GLY A 159 30.25 5.70 -2.98
N ASP A 160 29.14 6.43 -2.92
CA ASP A 160 28.52 6.84 -1.66
C ASP A 160 27.77 5.67 -1.04
N LYS A 161 28.03 5.38 0.24
CA LYS A 161 27.44 4.24 0.97
C LYS A 161 26.33 4.65 1.93
N ASN A 162 26.02 5.93 2.04
CA ASN A 162 25.10 6.46 3.05
C ASN A 162 23.99 7.32 2.44
N VAL A 163 23.61 7.07 1.21
CA VAL A 163 22.50 7.79 0.59
C VAL A 163 21.19 7.35 1.25
N VAL A 164 20.43 8.31 1.74
CA VAL A 164 19.13 8.08 2.37
C VAL A 164 18.06 8.75 1.53
N GLU A 165 17.11 7.99 1.08
CA GLU A 165 15.95 8.53 0.38
C GLU A 165 14.83 8.89 1.36
N HIS A 166 14.24 10.03 1.12
CA HIS A 166 13.05 10.52 1.81
C HIS A 166 11.95 10.77 0.80
N ARG A 167 10.71 10.37 1.13
CA ARG A 167 9.53 10.63 0.30
C ARG A 167 8.44 11.26 1.12
N ILE A 168 7.77 12.28 0.56
CA ILE A 168 6.44 12.70 1.01
C ILE A 168 5.47 12.34 -0.09
N ILE A 169 4.47 11.52 0.26
CA ILE A 169 3.43 11.05 -0.67
C ILE A 169 2.10 11.61 -0.20
N SER A 170 1.38 12.27 -1.09
CA SER A 170 0.04 12.83 -0.80
C SER A 170 -0.97 12.35 -1.82
N LEU A 171 -2.17 12.01 -1.35
CA LEU A 171 -3.33 11.68 -2.15
C LEU A 171 -4.49 12.59 -1.75
N ASP A 172 -5.08 13.29 -2.72
CA ASP A 172 -6.24 14.14 -2.53
C ASP A 172 -7.54 13.41 -2.90
N LYS A 173 -8.65 13.84 -2.30
CA LYS A 173 -9.99 13.49 -2.76
C LYS A 173 -10.13 13.77 -4.26
N GLY A 174 -10.73 12.83 -4.99
CA GLY A 174 -11.02 12.96 -6.41
C GLY A 174 -9.80 12.80 -7.33
N SER A 175 -8.58 12.61 -6.79
CA SER A 175 -7.38 12.34 -7.58
C SER A 175 -7.22 10.85 -7.87
N ASN A 176 -6.74 10.53 -9.08
CA ASN A 176 -6.24 9.19 -9.41
C ASN A 176 -4.71 9.09 -9.26
N TYR A 177 -4.05 10.14 -8.79
CA TYR A 177 -2.60 10.22 -8.76
C TYR A 177 -2.12 10.69 -7.40
N ASN A 178 -1.02 10.09 -6.94
CA ASN A 178 -0.25 10.60 -5.82
C ASN A 178 0.65 11.77 -6.28
N LYS A 179 0.76 12.79 -5.44
CA LYS A 179 1.88 13.73 -5.51
C LYS A 179 3.03 13.16 -4.67
N MET A 180 4.20 13.04 -5.26
CA MET A 180 5.39 12.57 -4.55
C MET A 180 6.49 13.64 -4.58
N THR A 181 7.04 13.95 -3.41
CA THR A 181 8.26 14.78 -3.26
C THR A 181 9.35 13.87 -2.73
N VAL A 182 10.51 13.86 -3.40
CA VAL A 182 11.63 12.98 -3.07
C VAL A 182 12.90 13.80 -2.93
N TRP A 183 13.73 13.47 -1.94
CA TRP A 183 15.08 14.03 -1.77
C TRP A 183 16.02 12.98 -1.15
N TYR A 184 17.32 13.30 -1.25
CA TYR A 184 18.40 12.42 -0.81
C TYR A 184 19.37 13.15 0.11
#